data_90b1449799289fb6add8325e69606a0c
#
_entry.id   90b1449799289fb6add8325e69606a0c
#
_cell.length_a   1.000
_cell.length_b   1.000
_cell.length_c   1.000
_cell.angle_alpha   90.00
_cell.angle_beta   90.00
_cell.angle_gamma   90.00
#
_symmetry.space_group_name_H-M   'P 1'
#
loop_
_entity.id
_entity.type
_entity.pdbx_description
1 polymer ?
#
loop_
_entity_poly.entity_id
_entity_poly.type
_entity_poly.pdbx_seq_one_letter_code
_entity_poly.pdbx_strand_id
1 'polypeptide(L)'
;MQALIVEPLKAPYVKDIGEELEDLQHEVGGYIEAIYPFDDEVAVICNEEGKLDGLDLNRALRTDQGEIYDIIAGTFMIVGLTEENFGSLTPEQIAKYTELYKIPEVFLMRGGQITAIPIAPNIYEPVQNSEYEETRDGFRLVVRKDEDPIDPRRMGDNFGKLVCFDKYLQGDNHGFRDKDEFLKDLLIGHFGDEEKAEDFWDKMEQEYLCDPEKVRDDHILKELSKDHIILPVYLYRHSGDTVSTEPFSDPWDSGQIGWIYADRASVTAQFGEMNDFTIPLAKQVLENEVATWNDYIMGENYAYDLVNEQTGEIIDGGFWTGDIESLKAFAFNAAPQLKEHSIEKGGDTR
;
A
#
# COMPACT_ATOMS: atom_id res chain seq x y z
N MET A 1 -26.03 4.53 29.95
CA MET A 1 -25.24 3.50 30.69
C MET A 1 -23.90 3.27 30.02
N GLN A 2 -22.88 2.85 30.78
CA GLN A 2 -21.57 2.49 30.20
C GLN A 2 -21.58 1.05 29.70
N ALA A 3 -21.38 0.85 28.40
CA ALA A 3 -21.30 -0.43 27.74
C ALA A 3 -19.93 -0.65 27.12
N LEU A 4 -19.51 -1.90 26.98
CA LEU A 4 -18.34 -2.27 26.21
C LEU A 4 -18.79 -2.69 24.80
N ILE A 5 -18.40 -1.93 23.80
CA ILE A 5 -18.75 -2.19 22.40
C ILE A 5 -17.64 -3.04 21.75
N VAL A 6 -18.05 -4.06 21.02
CA VAL A 6 -17.16 -4.97 20.29
C VAL A 6 -17.60 -5.02 18.83
N GLU A 7 -16.85 -4.38 17.97
CA GLU A 7 -17.08 -4.41 16.51
C GLU A 7 -16.25 -5.51 15.86
N PRO A 8 -16.69 -6.03 14.69
CA PRO A 8 -15.86 -6.95 13.90
C PRO A 8 -14.49 -6.38 13.61
N LEU A 9 -13.45 -7.19 13.76
CA LEU A 9 -12.04 -6.87 13.46
C LEU A 9 -11.44 -5.70 14.25
N LYS A 10 -12.12 -5.19 15.30
CA LYS A 10 -11.63 -4.10 16.13
C LYS A 10 -11.44 -4.52 17.59
N ALA A 11 -10.58 -3.78 18.31
CA ALA A 11 -10.47 -3.90 19.75
C ALA A 11 -11.74 -3.33 20.45
N PRO A 12 -12.14 -3.89 21.60
CA PRO A 12 -13.28 -3.36 22.37
C PRO A 12 -13.03 -1.94 22.86
N TYR A 13 -14.10 -1.15 22.97
CA TYR A 13 -14.04 0.17 23.56
C TYR A 13 -15.28 0.49 24.40
N VAL A 14 -15.11 1.34 25.41
CA VAL A 14 -16.22 1.76 26.28
C VAL A 14 -16.96 2.92 25.62
N LYS A 15 -18.31 2.86 25.67
CA LYS A 15 -19.19 3.91 25.16
C LYS A 15 -20.33 4.15 26.13
N ASP A 16 -20.69 5.43 26.33
CA ASP A 16 -21.93 5.81 27.01
C ASP A 16 -23.08 5.73 25.99
N ILE A 17 -24.04 4.86 26.25
CA ILE A 17 -25.23 4.65 25.39
C ILE A 17 -26.52 4.94 26.17
N GLY A 18 -27.61 5.19 25.45
CA GLY A 18 -28.95 5.27 26.04
C GLY A 18 -29.41 3.92 26.65
N GLU A 19 -30.49 3.95 27.41
CA GLU A 19 -31.02 2.75 28.10
C GLU A 19 -32.33 2.25 27.47
N GLU A 20 -32.84 2.99 26.50
CA GLU A 20 -34.07 2.62 25.79
C GLU A 20 -33.79 1.54 24.75
N LEU A 21 -34.82 0.77 24.39
CA LEU A 21 -34.68 -0.33 23.40
C LEU A 21 -34.14 0.16 22.08
N GLU A 22 -34.59 1.32 21.62
CA GLU A 22 -34.16 1.94 20.37
C GLU A 22 -32.66 2.26 20.35
N ASP A 23 -32.08 2.67 21.49
CA ASP A 23 -30.66 2.95 21.63
C ASP A 23 -29.84 1.65 21.46
N LEU A 24 -30.28 0.57 22.09
CA LEU A 24 -29.63 -0.74 22.00
C LEU A 24 -29.71 -1.30 20.56
N GLN A 25 -30.86 -1.19 19.93
CA GLN A 25 -31.08 -1.62 18.54
C GLN A 25 -30.22 -0.82 17.58
N HIS A 26 -30.04 0.46 17.82
CA HIS A 26 -29.18 1.32 17.01
C HIS A 26 -27.72 0.87 17.07
N GLU A 27 -27.20 0.51 18.25
CA GLU A 27 -25.81 0.09 18.43
C GLU A 27 -25.50 -1.25 17.74
N VAL A 28 -26.44 -2.21 17.73
CA VAL A 28 -26.23 -3.52 17.10
C VAL A 28 -26.73 -3.58 15.65
N GLY A 29 -27.41 -2.52 15.19
CA GLY A 29 -27.89 -2.41 13.81
C GLY A 29 -29.10 -3.27 13.47
N GLY A 30 -29.98 -3.59 14.46
CA GLY A 30 -31.17 -4.41 14.23
C GLY A 30 -31.89 -4.80 15.50
N TYR A 31 -32.78 -5.82 15.42
CA TYR A 31 -33.40 -6.36 16.62
C TYR A 31 -32.37 -6.99 17.54
N ILE A 32 -32.57 -6.82 18.86
CA ILE A 32 -31.61 -7.31 19.84
C ILE A 32 -31.96 -8.72 20.34
N GLU A 33 -30.93 -9.53 20.50
CA GLU A 33 -30.91 -10.72 21.34
C GLU A 33 -29.99 -10.49 22.55
N ALA A 34 -30.45 -10.85 23.73
CA ALA A 34 -29.62 -10.82 24.94
C ALA A 34 -29.22 -12.25 25.31
N ILE A 35 -27.94 -12.54 25.35
CA ILE A 35 -27.38 -13.82 25.74
C ILE A 35 -26.56 -13.69 27.02
N TYR A 36 -26.47 -14.75 27.80
CA TYR A 36 -25.85 -14.77 29.11
C TYR A 36 -24.76 -15.84 29.19
N PRO A 37 -23.64 -15.64 28.46
CA PRO A 37 -22.58 -16.65 28.38
C PRO A 37 -21.66 -16.71 29.61
N PHE A 38 -21.88 -15.84 30.60
CA PHE A 38 -21.02 -15.68 31.77
C PHE A 38 -21.80 -15.86 33.06
N ASP A 39 -21.12 -16.30 34.13
CA ASP A 39 -21.68 -16.36 35.49
C ASP A 39 -21.79 -14.97 36.14
N ASP A 40 -21.16 -13.95 35.61
CA ASP A 40 -21.23 -12.57 36.10
C ASP A 40 -22.60 -11.95 35.80
N GLU A 41 -22.96 -10.93 36.56
CA GLU A 41 -24.18 -10.11 36.32
C GLU A 41 -23.98 -9.18 35.09
N VAL A 42 -23.83 -9.75 33.92
CA VAL A 42 -23.71 -9.05 32.64
C VAL A 42 -24.53 -9.78 31.55
N ALA A 43 -24.92 -9.03 30.52
CA ALA A 43 -25.51 -9.56 29.32
C ALA A 43 -24.66 -9.18 28.11
N VAL A 44 -24.60 -10.07 27.12
CA VAL A 44 -24.12 -9.78 25.78
C VAL A 44 -25.34 -9.50 24.92
N ILE A 45 -25.42 -8.31 24.34
CA ILE A 45 -26.50 -7.87 23.46
C ILE A 45 -25.95 -7.83 22.03
N CYS A 46 -26.57 -8.57 21.14
CA CYS A 46 -26.18 -8.67 19.73
C CYS A 46 -27.40 -8.55 18.81
N ASN A 47 -27.17 -8.48 17.50
CA ASN A 47 -28.24 -8.50 16.51
C ASN A 47 -28.81 -9.93 16.39
N GLU A 48 -30.12 -10.09 16.63
CA GLU A 48 -30.84 -11.37 16.59
C GLU A 48 -30.73 -12.07 15.21
N GLU A 49 -30.78 -11.27 14.13
CA GLU A 49 -30.76 -11.76 12.75
C GLU A 49 -29.37 -11.58 12.09
N GLY A 50 -28.34 -11.15 12.81
CA GLY A 50 -27.05 -10.78 12.25
C GLY A 50 -26.39 -11.84 11.35
N LYS A 51 -26.54 -13.12 11.66
CA LYS A 51 -26.06 -14.24 10.80
C LYS A 51 -26.91 -14.42 9.55
N LEU A 52 -28.21 -14.20 9.66
CA LEU A 52 -29.16 -14.31 8.53
C LEU A 52 -28.99 -13.14 7.57
N ASP A 53 -28.72 -11.96 8.09
CA ASP A 53 -28.45 -10.74 7.34
C ASP A 53 -27.04 -10.72 6.71
N GLY A 54 -26.21 -11.73 7.02
CA GLY A 54 -24.86 -11.85 6.48
C GLY A 54 -23.88 -10.83 7.05
N LEU A 55 -24.10 -10.35 8.27
CA LEU A 55 -23.15 -9.47 8.94
C LEU A 55 -21.81 -10.17 9.17
N ASP A 56 -20.72 -9.42 9.21
CA ASP A 56 -19.38 -9.95 9.44
C ASP A 56 -19.31 -10.71 10.78
N LEU A 57 -18.72 -11.90 10.77
CA LEU A 57 -18.50 -12.67 11.99
C LEU A 57 -17.50 -11.93 12.89
N ASN A 58 -17.80 -11.86 14.21
CA ASN A 58 -17.08 -11.00 15.14
C ASN A 58 -16.24 -11.78 16.14
N ARG A 59 -16.87 -12.48 17.07
CA ARG A 59 -16.19 -13.23 18.14
C ARG A 59 -16.88 -14.58 18.36
N ALA A 60 -16.08 -15.59 18.67
CA ALA A 60 -16.59 -16.89 19.06
C ALA A 60 -17.01 -16.89 20.54
N LEU A 61 -18.16 -17.50 20.81
CA LEU A 61 -18.58 -17.88 22.15
C LEU A 61 -18.05 -19.29 22.47
N ARG A 62 -17.41 -19.42 23.62
CA ARG A 62 -16.73 -20.66 24.02
C ARG A 62 -17.22 -21.19 25.34
N THR A 63 -17.20 -22.51 25.45
CA THR A 63 -17.37 -23.20 26.74
C THR A 63 -16.13 -22.97 27.63
N ASP A 64 -16.22 -23.30 28.91
CA ASP A 64 -15.08 -23.30 29.84
C ASP A 64 -13.91 -24.18 29.39
N GLN A 65 -14.15 -25.13 28.48
CA GLN A 65 -13.14 -26.00 27.89
C GLN A 65 -12.52 -25.42 26.61
N GLY A 66 -12.96 -24.19 26.20
CA GLY A 66 -12.47 -23.49 25.01
C GLY A 66 -13.13 -23.93 23.69
N GLU A 67 -14.11 -24.82 23.73
CA GLU A 67 -14.84 -25.26 22.54
C GLU A 67 -15.79 -24.16 22.05
N ILE A 68 -15.78 -23.87 20.76
CA ILE A 68 -16.68 -22.91 20.13
C ILE A 68 -18.06 -23.52 20.04
N TYR A 69 -19.06 -22.93 20.67
CA TYR A 69 -20.45 -23.36 20.57
C TYR A 69 -21.31 -22.40 19.74
N ASP A 70 -20.91 -21.14 19.62
CA ASP A 70 -21.53 -20.16 18.74
C ASP A 70 -20.57 -19.06 18.31
N ILE A 71 -20.98 -18.22 17.34
CA ILE A 71 -20.23 -17.06 16.86
C ILE A 71 -21.20 -15.90 16.72
N ILE A 72 -20.83 -14.74 17.26
CA ILE A 72 -21.61 -13.52 17.12
C ILE A 72 -21.28 -12.89 15.77
N ALA A 73 -22.30 -12.44 15.03
CA ALA A 73 -22.18 -11.68 13.80
C ALA A 73 -22.58 -10.21 14.04
N GLY A 74 -21.87 -9.28 13.40
CA GLY A 74 -22.08 -7.84 13.58
C GLY A 74 -21.50 -7.30 14.88
N THR A 75 -21.78 -6.04 15.17
CA THR A 75 -21.44 -5.39 16.43
C THR A 75 -22.25 -5.99 17.57
N PHE A 76 -21.62 -6.21 18.70
CA PHE A 76 -22.30 -6.55 19.94
C PHE A 76 -21.79 -5.68 21.09
N MET A 77 -22.52 -5.67 22.17
CA MET A 77 -22.14 -4.93 23.38
C MET A 77 -22.28 -5.81 24.62
N ILE A 78 -21.49 -5.50 25.62
CA ILE A 78 -21.62 -6.06 26.96
C ILE A 78 -22.13 -4.98 27.88
N VAL A 79 -23.16 -5.28 28.63
CA VAL A 79 -23.82 -4.39 29.59
C VAL A 79 -23.95 -5.09 30.94
N GLY A 80 -24.01 -4.29 32.02
CA GLY A 80 -24.30 -4.82 33.35
C GLY A 80 -25.78 -5.22 33.49
N LEU A 81 -26.09 -6.03 34.51
CA LEU A 81 -27.43 -6.36 34.90
C LEU A 81 -27.81 -5.61 36.20
N THR A 82 -29.03 -5.12 36.28
CA THR A 82 -29.65 -4.59 37.47
C THR A 82 -30.86 -5.46 37.85
N GLU A 83 -31.51 -5.15 38.98
CA GLU A 83 -32.69 -5.93 39.42
C GLU A 83 -33.85 -5.89 38.41
N GLU A 84 -33.93 -4.85 37.58
CA GLU A 84 -35.09 -4.64 36.70
C GLU A 84 -34.72 -4.51 35.22
N ASN A 85 -33.44 -4.18 34.87
CA ASN A 85 -33.04 -3.89 33.49
C ASN A 85 -31.53 -4.02 33.28
N PHE A 86 -31.07 -3.71 32.04
CA PHE A 86 -29.67 -3.50 31.75
C PHE A 86 -29.13 -2.23 32.43
N GLY A 87 -27.83 -2.20 32.73
CA GLY A 87 -27.17 -1.10 33.37
C GLY A 87 -25.70 -0.95 32.99
N SER A 88 -25.04 0.00 33.64
CA SER A 88 -23.62 0.25 33.41
C SER A 88 -22.75 -0.92 33.90
N LEU A 89 -21.70 -1.25 33.16
CA LEU A 89 -20.63 -2.11 33.61
C LEU A 89 -19.83 -1.46 34.76
N THR A 90 -19.37 -2.26 35.70
CA THR A 90 -18.38 -1.84 36.68
C THR A 90 -16.99 -1.74 36.04
N PRO A 91 -16.05 -0.95 36.65
CA PRO A 91 -14.67 -0.88 36.13
C PRO A 91 -13.97 -2.24 36.03
N GLU A 92 -14.26 -3.17 36.96
CA GLU A 92 -13.72 -4.53 36.98
C GLU A 92 -14.28 -5.35 35.81
N GLN A 93 -15.58 -5.24 35.53
CA GLN A 93 -16.22 -5.88 34.39
C GLN A 93 -15.68 -5.34 33.06
N ILE A 94 -15.53 -4.03 32.95
CA ILE A 94 -14.92 -3.38 31.77
C ILE A 94 -13.51 -3.96 31.52
N ALA A 95 -12.66 -3.99 32.54
CA ALA A 95 -11.29 -4.51 32.41
C ALA A 95 -11.30 -6.01 32.00
N LYS A 96 -12.13 -6.82 32.64
CA LYS A 96 -12.26 -8.25 32.37
C LYS A 96 -12.67 -8.53 30.92
N TYR A 97 -13.73 -7.89 30.44
CA TYR A 97 -14.29 -8.17 29.13
C TYR A 97 -13.52 -7.46 28.00
N THR A 98 -12.87 -6.33 28.30
CA THR A 98 -11.89 -5.73 27.37
C THR A 98 -10.75 -6.72 27.09
N GLU A 99 -10.18 -7.34 28.12
CA GLU A 99 -9.10 -8.31 27.94
C GLU A 99 -9.59 -9.60 27.24
N LEU A 100 -10.81 -10.07 27.57
CA LEU A 100 -11.38 -11.28 26.96
C LEU A 100 -11.57 -11.12 25.45
N TYR A 101 -12.05 -9.97 24.98
CA TYR A 101 -12.36 -9.71 23.58
C TYR A 101 -11.32 -8.83 22.87
N LYS A 102 -10.19 -8.56 23.51
CA LYS A 102 -9.10 -7.72 23.00
C LYS A 102 -8.64 -8.10 21.59
N ILE A 103 -8.55 -9.39 21.34
CA ILE A 103 -8.04 -9.92 20.08
C ILE A 103 -9.20 -10.24 19.15
N PRO A 104 -9.32 -9.56 18.00
CA PRO A 104 -10.28 -9.92 16.95
C PRO A 104 -10.05 -11.31 16.39
N GLU A 105 -11.09 -11.89 15.81
CA GLU A 105 -11.04 -13.24 15.21
C GLU A 105 -11.53 -13.21 13.77
N VAL A 106 -10.90 -14.00 12.90
CA VAL A 106 -11.45 -14.40 11.60
C VAL A 106 -11.82 -15.86 11.63
N PHE A 107 -12.80 -16.23 10.85
CA PHE A 107 -13.38 -17.59 10.85
C PHE A 107 -13.15 -18.25 9.51
N LEU A 108 -12.53 -19.43 9.54
CA LEU A 108 -12.35 -20.28 8.37
C LEU A 108 -13.23 -21.53 8.51
N MET A 109 -14.00 -21.81 7.45
CA MET A 109 -14.75 -23.06 7.35
C MET A 109 -13.95 -24.06 6.53
N ARG A 110 -13.56 -25.19 7.15
CA ARG A 110 -12.84 -26.27 6.48
C ARG A 110 -13.49 -27.62 6.85
N GLY A 111 -13.98 -28.34 5.83
CA GLY A 111 -14.57 -29.64 6.05
C GLY A 111 -15.81 -29.68 6.97
N GLY A 112 -16.58 -28.55 7.01
CA GLY A 112 -17.74 -28.41 7.89
C GLY A 112 -17.43 -28.06 9.35
N GLN A 113 -16.15 -27.83 9.66
CA GLN A 113 -15.72 -27.33 10.96
C GLN A 113 -15.32 -25.86 10.83
N ILE A 114 -15.72 -25.04 11.80
CA ILE A 114 -15.34 -23.62 11.91
C ILE A 114 -14.13 -23.54 12.83
N THR A 115 -13.08 -22.88 12.33
CA THR A 115 -11.90 -22.56 13.11
C THR A 115 -11.81 -21.05 13.26
N ALA A 116 -11.77 -20.54 14.49
CA ALA A 116 -11.50 -19.17 14.80
C ALA A 116 -9.98 -18.95 14.85
N ILE A 117 -9.49 -17.99 14.06
CA ILE A 117 -8.09 -17.60 14.04
C ILE A 117 -8.01 -16.23 14.68
N PRO A 118 -7.34 -16.07 15.84
CA PRO A 118 -7.14 -14.78 16.46
C PRO A 118 -6.25 -13.92 15.57
N ILE A 119 -6.70 -12.68 15.30
CA ILE A 119 -5.88 -11.67 14.66
C ILE A 119 -5.41 -10.72 15.77
N ALA A 120 -4.13 -10.82 16.13
CA ALA A 120 -3.56 -9.82 17.03
C ALA A 120 -3.76 -8.44 16.39
N PRO A 121 -4.39 -7.47 17.08
CA PRO A 121 -4.43 -6.11 16.60
C PRO A 121 -2.98 -5.66 16.35
N ASN A 122 -2.75 -5.01 15.23
CA ASN A 122 -1.44 -4.46 14.90
C ASN A 122 -1.18 -3.23 15.80
N ILE A 123 -0.88 -3.50 17.08
CA ILE A 123 -0.62 -2.46 18.08
C ILE A 123 0.81 -2.00 17.90
N TYR A 124 0.99 -0.70 17.76
CA TYR A 124 2.29 -0.10 17.66
C TYR A 124 3.10 -0.34 18.96
N GLU A 125 4.25 -0.96 18.81
CA GLU A 125 5.25 -1.04 19.88
C GLU A 125 6.30 0.05 19.65
N PRO A 126 6.56 0.94 20.64
CA PRO A 126 7.55 2.00 20.47
C PRO A 126 8.91 1.43 20.10
N VAL A 127 9.43 1.87 18.95
CA VAL A 127 10.76 1.49 18.47
C VAL A 127 11.80 2.50 18.91
N GLN A 128 13.01 2.01 19.20
CA GLN A 128 14.16 2.87 19.41
C GLN A 128 14.69 3.31 18.04
N ASN A 129 15.02 4.60 17.86
CA ASN A 129 15.59 5.19 16.65
C ASN A 129 14.56 5.47 15.52
N SER A 130 13.46 6.17 15.84
CA SER A 130 12.67 6.85 14.79
C SER A 130 13.51 7.99 14.19
N GLU A 131 13.51 8.09 12.86
CA GLU A 131 14.09 9.21 12.13
C GLU A 131 13.19 10.45 12.24
N TYR A 132 11.88 10.21 12.31
CA TYR A 132 10.88 11.26 12.37
C TYR A 132 9.61 10.78 13.05
N GLU A 133 8.99 11.68 13.85
CA GLU A 133 7.66 11.48 14.42
C GLU A 133 6.85 12.78 14.37
N GLU A 134 5.59 12.69 13.98
CA GLU A 134 4.64 13.82 14.02
C GLU A 134 3.24 13.32 14.37
N THR A 135 2.53 14.06 15.23
CA THR A 135 1.12 13.80 15.54
C THR A 135 0.24 14.89 14.91
N ARG A 136 -0.78 14.47 14.16
CA ARG A 136 -1.76 15.35 13.53
C ARG A 136 -3.15 14.70 13.57
N ASP A 137 -4.16 15.46 13.99
CA ASP A 137 -5.58 15.05 13.97
C ASP A 137 -5.88 13.71 14.67
N GLY A 138 -5.09 13.37 15.71
CA GLY A 138 -5.24 12.14 16.49
C GLY A 138 -4.55 10.93 15.89
N PHE A 139 -3.69 11.15 14.88
CA PHE A 139 -2.81 10.13 14.28
C PHE A 139 -1.36 10.51 14.46
N ARG A 140 -0.52 9.55 14.79
CA ARG A 140 0.91 9.70 14.90
C ARG A 140 1.60 8.93 13.77
N LEU A 141 2.34 9.66 12.95
CA LEU A 141 3.25 9.08 11.95
C LEU A 141 4.59 8.83 12.61
N VAL A 142 5.09 7.61 12.50
CA VAL A 142 6.43 7.21 12.93
C VAL A 142 7.19 6.70 11.73
N VAL A 143 8.36 7.30 11.45
CA VAL A 143 9.21 6.98 10.30
C VAL A 143 10.54 6.45 10.80
N ARG A 144 11.01 5.38 10.20
CA ARG A 144 12.30 4.74 10.49
C ARG A 144 13.09 4.55 9.22
N LYS A 145 14.41 4.50 9.31
CA LYS A 145 15.24 4.06 8.19
C LYS A 145 14.91 2.61 7.84
N ASP A 146 14.78 2.31 6.56
CA ASP A 146 14.71 0.92 6.11
C ASP A 146 16.15 0.39 5.96
N GLU A 147 16.47 -0.65 6.73
CA GLU A 147 17.81 -1.24 6.76
C GLU A 147 18.05 -2.24 5.61
N ASP A 148 16.99 -2.73 4.96
CA ASP A 148 17.06 -3.70 3.87
C ASP A 148 16.02 -3.37 2.77
N PRO A 149 16.16 -2.20 2.13
CA PRO A 149 15.15 -1.71 1.18
C PRO A 149 15.13 -2.56 -0.09
N ILE A 150 13.93 -2.79 -0.59
CA ILE A 150 13.74 -3.49 -1.87
C ILE A 150 13.97 -2.50 -3.01
N ASP A 151 14.85 -2.87 -3.95
CA ASP A 151 15.06 -2.10 -5.19
C ASP A 151 13.72 -1.96 -5.95
N PRO A 152 13.21 -0.73 -6.17
CA PRO A 152 11.94 -0.49 -6.86
C PRO A 152 11.93 -1.08 -8.28
N ARG A 153 13.11 -1.26 -8.90
CA ARG A 153 13.21 -1.93 -10.21
C ARG A 153 12.97 -3.45 -10.14
N ARG A 154 12.89 -4.05 -8.96
CA ARG A 154 12.62 -5.47 -8.71
C ARG A 154 11.19 -5.77 -8.30
N MET A 155 10.33 -4.76 -8.11
CA MET A 155 8.95 -4.94 -7.65
C MET A 155 8.01 -5.50 -8.72
N GLY A 156 8.36 -5.38 -10.01
CA GLY A 156 7.65 -6.04 -11.12
C GLY A 156 6.41 -5.32 -11.65
N ASP A 157 6.07 -4.16 -11.11
CA ASP A 157 4.94 -3.30 -11.51
C ASP A 157 5.37 -2.02 -12.25
N ASN A 158 6.64 -1.95 -12.65
CA ASN A 158 7.18 -0.82 -13.39
C ASN A 158 6.56 -0.72 -14.78
N PHE A 159 6.17 0.50 -15.16
CA PHE A 159 5.65 0.81 -16.48
C PHE A 159 6.77 0.81 -17.54
N GLY A 160 7.90 1.46 -17.24
CA GLY A 160 9.04 1.56 -18.10
C GLY A 160 10.03 0.40 -17.93
N LYS A 161 10.79 0.11 -18.98
CA LYS A 161 11.98 -0.75 -18.92
C LYS A 161 13.21 0.12 -18.83
N LEU A 162 14.06 -0.12 -17.83
CA LEU A 162 15.28 0.64 -17.55
C LEU A 162 16.50 -0.20 -17.93
N VAL A 163 17.23 0.22 -18.95
CA VAL A 163 18.44 -0.46 -19.45
C VAL A 163 19.64 0.46 -19.26
N CYS A 164 20.58 0.07 -18.43
CA CYS A 164 21.80 0.81 -18.15
C CYS A 164 23.04 -0.06 -18.35
N PHE A 165 24.14 0.57 -18.81
CA PHE A 165 25.40 -0.08 -19.13
C PHE A 165 26.53 0.32 -18.16
N ASP A 166 26.18 0.91 -17.00
CA ASP A 166 27.14 1.15 -15.93
C ASP A 166 27.49 -0.17 -15.21
N LYS A 167 28.72 -0.26 -14.73
CA LYS A 167 29.21 -1.46 -14.05
C LYS A 167 28.45 -1.82 -12.79
N TYR A 168 27.95 -0.84 -12.07
CA TYR A 168 27.31 -0.99 -10.75
C TYR A 168 25.82 -0.72 -10.78
N LEU A 169 25.36 0.10 -11.72
CA LEU A 169 23.96 0.51 -11.88
C LEU A 169 23.44 0.04 -13.23
N GLN A 170 22.85 -1.14 -13.27
CA GLN A 170 22.39 -1.76 -14.51
C GLN A 170 20.90 -1.57 -14.80
N GLY A 171 20.12 -1.06 -13.84
CA GLY A 171 18.67 -0.96 -13.98
C GLY A 171 18.00 -2.33 -13.93
N ASP A 172 17.08 -2.58 -14.87
CA ASP A 172 16.38 -3.86 -14.97
C ASP A 172 17.34 -4.95 -15.47
N ASN A 173 16.94 -6.20 -15.24
CA ASN A 173 17.74 -7.31 -15.74
C ASN A 173 17.57 -7.41 -17.27
N HIS A 174 18.64 -7.17 -18.01
CA HIS A 174 18.67 -7.25 -19.47
C HIS A 174 19.86 -8.09 -19.98
N GLY A 175 19.77 -8.59 -21.21
CA GLY A 175 20.81 -9.43 -21.81
C GLY A 175 21.74 -8.70 -22.77
N PHE A 176 21.59 -7.39 -22.95
CA PHE A 176 22.36 -6.61 -23.91
C PHE A 176 23.78 -6.38 -23.40
N ARG A 177 24.78 -6.57 -24.30
CA ARG A 177 26.19 -6.36 -23.99
C ARG A 177 26.59 -4.89 -24.01
N ASP A 178 25.95 -4.13 -24.90
CA ASP A 178 26.21 -2.71 -25.11
C ASP A 178 24.97 -1.99 -25.69
N LYS A 179 25.08 -0.69 -25.84
CA LYS A 179 24.00 0.17 -26.33
C LYS A 179 23.61 -0.13 -27.78
N ASP A 180 24.57 -0.56 -28.62
CA ASP A 180 24.30 -0.84 -30.03
C ASP A 180 23.42 -2.09 -30.18
N GLU A 181 23.70 -3.13 -29.40
CA GLU A 181 22.84 -4.32 -29.35
C GLU A 181 21.43 -3.98 -28.86
N PHE A 182 21.30 -3.13 -27.85
CA PHE A 182 20.00 -2.64 -27.34
C PHE A 182 19.24 -1.85 -28.41
N LEU A 183 19.88 -0.88 -29.08
CA LEU A 183 19.21 -0.07 -30.10
C LEU A 183 18.84 -0.91 -31.34
N LYS A 184 19.63 -1.90 -31.70
CA LYS A 184 19.30 -2.86 -32.77
C LYS A 184 18.10 -3.72 -32.42
N ASP A 185 18.01 -4.21 -31.19
CA ASP A 185 16.85 -4.98 -30.71
C ASP A 185 15.55 -4.18 -30.79
N LEU A 186 15.59 -2.90 -30.35
CA LEU A 186 14.45 -2.01 -30.50
C LEU A 186 14.07 -1.77 -31.97
N LEU A 187 15.06 -1.63 -32.88
CA LEU A 187 14.78 -1.48 -34.32
C LEU A 187 14.14 -2.74 -34.91
N ILE A 188 14.56 -3.92 -34.49
CA ILE A 188 13.95 -5.20 -34.93
C ILE A 188 12.47 -5.22 -34.50
N GLY A 189 12.17 -4.83 -33.24
CA GLY A 189 10.80 -4.69 -32.75
C GLY A 189 10.00 -3.65 -33.53
N HIS A 190 10.60 -2.49 -33.80
CA HIS A 190 9.99 -1.38 -34.54
C HIS A 190 9.60 -1.77 -35.98
N PHE A 191 10.54 -2.36 -36.74
CA PHE A 191 10.29 -2.76 -38.13
C PHE A 191 9.53 -4.09 -38.23
N GLY A 192 9.54 -4.92 -37.16
CA GLY A 192 9.00 -6.29 -37.19
C GLY A 192 9.74 -7.22 -38.14
N ASP A 193 10.97 -6.87 -38.53
CA ASP A 193 11.77 -7.52 -39.59
C ASP A 193 13.25 -7.22 -39.35
N GLU A 194 14.06 -8.26 -39.13
CA GLU A 194 15.47 -8.15 -38.79
C GLU A 194 16.31 -7.58 -39.98
N GLU A 195 16.02 -7.99 -41.23
CA GLU A 195 16.71 -7.50 -42.41
C GLU A 195 16.50 -5.98 -42.60
N LYS A 196 15.28 -5.50 -42.39
CA LYS A 196 14.99 -4.06 -42.45
C LYS A 196 15.67 -3.26 -41.33
N ALA A 197 15.76 -3.84 -40.14
CA ALA A 197 16.46 -3.22 -39.03
C ALA A 197 17.96 -3.10 -39.30
N GLU A 198 18.57 -4.17 -39.85
CA GLU A 198 19.98 -4.18 -40.27
C GLU A 198 20.24 -3.19 -41.42
N ASP A 199 19.41 -3.17 -42.45
CA ASP A 199 19.52 -2.21 -43.57
C ASP A 199 19.45 -0.76 -43.07
N PHE A 200 18.53 -0.48 -42.12
CA PHE A 200 18.42 0.86 -41.51
C PHE A 200 19.64 1.19 -40.66
N TRP A 201 20.12 0.26 -39.85
CA TRP A 201 21.33 0.42 -39.05
C TRP A 201 22.56 0.72 -39.92
N ASP A 202 22.82 -0.10 -40.94
CA ASP A 202 23.95 0.06 -41.85
C ASP A 202 23.91 1.39 -42.59
N LYS A 203 22.71 1.83 -42.98
CA LYS A 203 22.52 3.15 -43.58
C LYS A 203 22.90 4.26 -42.60
N MET A 204 22.49 4.18 -41.33
CA MET A 204 22.85 5.18 -40.30
C MET A 204 24.37 5.16 -40.04
N GLU A 205 25.00 4.00 -39.95
CA GLU A 205 26.45 3.90 -39.81
C GLU A 205 27.21 4.55 -40.99
N GLN A 206 26.75 4.33 -42.20
CA GLN A 206 27.38 4.92 -43.40
C GLN A 206 27.18 6.43 -43.49
N GLU A 207 25.95 6.90 -43.20
CA GLU A 207 25.60 8.32 -43.31
C GLU A 207 26.32 9.17 -42.26
N TYR A 208 26.51 8.64 -41.04
CA TYR A 208 27.12 9.35 -39.90
C TYR A 208 28.51 8.83 -39.54
N LEU A 209 29.21 8.16 -40.46
CA LEU A 209 30.53 7.56 -40.22
C LEU A 209 31.59 8.53 -39.71
N CYS A 210 31.51 9.79 -40.11
CA CYS A 210 32.45 10.85 -39.73
C CYS A 210 31.93 11.75 -38.58
N ASP A 211 30.73 11.51 -38.13
CA ASP A 211 30.12 12.29 -37.06
C ASP A 211 30.34 11.60 -35.70
N PRO A 212 30.19 12.37 -34.57
CA PRO A 212 30.14 11.75 -33.25
C PRO A 212 29.05 10.67 -33.21
N GLU A 213 29.31 9.55 -32.55
CA GLU A 213 28.40 8.42 -32.42
C GLU A 213 27.01 8.85 -31.89
N LYS A 214 26.96 9.87 -31.00
CA LYS A 214 25.72 10.47 -30.50
C LYS A 214 24.80 10.94 -31.63
N VAL A 215 25.35 11.49 -32.74
CA VAL A 215 24.53 11.99 -33.85
C VAL A 215 23.80 10.83 -34.54
N ARG A 216 24.48 9.72 -34.75
CA ARG A 216 23.87 8.47 -35.25
C ARG A 216 22.75 8.01 -34.33
N ASP A 217 23.03 7.91 -33.03
CA ASP A 217 22.10 7.42 -32.04
C ASP A 217 20.86 8.33 -31.94
N ASP A 218 21.01 9.66 -32.01
CA ASP A 218 19.90 10.61 -32.02
C ASP A 218 18.96 10.40 -33.22
N HIS A 219 19.50 10.03 -34.40
CA HIS A 219 18.69 9.69 -35.56
C HIS A 219 17.94 8.37 -35.42
N ILE A 220 18.60 7.36 -34.82
CA ILE A 220 17.98 6.07 -34.50
C ILE A 220 16.84 6.26 -33.50
N LEU A 221 17.07 6.99 -32.41
CA LEU A 221 16.08 7.30 -31.40
C LEU A 221 14.89 8.07 -31.96
N LYS A 222 15.14 8.97 -32.93
CA LYS A 222 14.07 9.69 -33.63
C LYS A 222 13.18 8.75 -34.45
N GLU A 223 13.75 7.72 -35.09
CA GLU A 223 12.96 6.70 -35.80
C GLU A 223 12.10 5.89 -34.78
N LEU A 224 12.73 5.41 -33.72
CA LEU A 224 12.09 4.64 -32.65
C LEU A 224 10.98 5.43 -31.92
N SER A 225 11.09 6.76 -31.87
CA SER A 225 10.07 7.62 -31.21
C SER A 225 8.68 7.56 -31.85
N LYS A 226 8.53 6.91 -33.01
CA LYS A 226 7.23 6.72 -33.67
C LYS A 226 6.34 5.73 -32.91
N ASP A 227 6.92 4.80 -32.18
CA ASP A 227 6.20 3.77 -31.43
C ASP A 227 6.82 3.43 -30.07
N HIS A 228 7.82 4.17 -29.65
CA HIS A 228 8.42 4.08 -28.32
C HIS A 228 8.50 5.47 -27.70
N ILE A 229 8.41 5.50 -26.38
CA ILE A 229 8.80 6.65 -25.57
C ILE A 229 10.12 6.26 -24.91
N ILE A 230 11.20 6.95 -25.24
CA ILE A 230 12.56 6.64 -24.79
C ILE A 230 13.16 7.89 -24.18
N LEU A 231 13.62 7.81 -22.94
CA LEU A 231 14.31 8.88 -22.23
C LEU A 231 15.73 8.43 -21.89
N PRO A 232 16.72 9.30 -22.04
CA PRO A 232 18.08 8.98 -21.59
C PRO A 232 18.13 8.89 -20.08
N VAL A 233 19.08 8.12 -19.54
CA VAL A 233 19.39 8.06 -18.12
C VAL A 233 20.85 8.45 -17.93
N TYR A 234 21.07 9.46 -17.14
CA TYR A 234 22.38 10.00 -16.79
C TYR A 234 22.73 9.62 -15.36
N LEU A 235 24.02 9.42 -15.13
CA LEU A 235 24.62 9.21 -13.82
C LEU A 235 25.56 10.38 -13.51
N TYR A 236 25.48 10.88 -12.29
CA TYR A 236 26.49 11.76 -11.69
C TYR A 236 27.11 11.03 -10.49
N ARG A 237 28.46 10.92 -10.49
CA ARG A 237 29.21 10.15 -9.49
C ARG A 237 30.33 11.00 -8.92
N HIS A 238 30.08 11.67 -7.79
CA HIS A 238 31.07 12.47 -7.10
C HIS A 238 31.24 12.04 -5.65
N SER A 239 30.27 12.30 -4.77
CA SER A 239 30.28 11.86 -3.36
C SER A 239 29.24 10.75 -3.08
N GLY A 240 28.58 10.30 -4.11
CA GLY A 240 27.53 9.26 -4.17
C GLY A 240 27.05 9.16 -5.61
N ASP A 241 26.20 8.22 -5.88
CA ASP A 241 25.59 8.02 -7.18
C ASP A 241 24.24 8.73 -7.24
N THR A 242 24.00 9.53 -8.27
CA THR A 242 22.73 10.21 -8.54
C THR A 242 22.36 9.97 -9.99
N VAL A 243 21.12 9.57 -10.25
CA VAL A 243 20.62 9.32 -11.60
C VAL A 243 19.48 10.27 -11.96
N SER A 244 19.35 10.60 -13.25
CA SER A 244 18.34 11.51 -13.77
C SER A 244 18.05 11.25 -15.24
N THR A 245 16.86 11.58 -15.70
CA THR A 245 16.56 11.64 -17.16
C THR A 245 17.07 12.92 -17.82
N GLU A 246 17.45 13.91 -17.00
CA GLU A 246 18.07 15.16 -17.48
C GLU A 246 19.59 15.14 -17.27
N PRO A 247 20.38 15.72 -18.18
CA PRO A 247 21.82 15.74 -18.07
C PRO A 247 22.27 16.65 -16.90
N PHE A 248 23.31 16.25 -16.20
CA PHE A 248 23.95 17.05 -15.16
C PHE A 248 24.84 18.13 -15.77
N SER A 249 25.01 19.23 -15.03
CA SER A 249 25.83 20.37 -15.46
C SER A 249 27.34 20.10 -15.44
N ASP A 250 27.78 19.08 -14.67
CA ASP A 250 29.19 18.69 -14.58
C ASP A 250 29.51 17.58 -15.59
N PRO A 251 30.26 17.88 -16.66
CA PRO A 251 30.59 16.89 -17.68
C PRO A 251 31.72 15.93 -17.29
N TRP A 252 32.42 16.16 -16.17
CA TRP A 252 33.56 15.35 -15.75
C TRP A 252 33.13 14.16 -14.89
N ASP A 253 32.16 14.41 -14.01
CA ASP A 253 31.70 13.42 -13.06
C ASP A 253 30.32 12.85 -13.47
N SER A 254 29.83 13.20 -14.67
CA SER A 254 28.56 12.69 -15.19
C SER A 254 28.62 12.19 -16.62
N GLY A 255 27.69 11.30 -16.95
CA GLY A 255 27.54 10.78 -18.32
C GLY A 255 26.24 10.00 -18.47
N GLN A 256 25.82 9.81 -19.71
CA GLN A 256 24.69 8.94 -20.01
C GLN A 256 25.10 7.49 -19.80
N ILE A 257 24.30 6.76 -19.02
CA ILE A 257 24.52 5.34 -18.71
C ILE A 257 23.53 4.40 -19.37
N GLY A 258 22.43 4.92 -19.94
CA GLY A 258 21.40 4.08 -20.54
C GLY A 258 20.14 4.83 -20.91
N TRP A 259 19.03 4.11 -20.93
CA TRP A 259 17.70 4.63 -21.26
C TRP A 259 16.62 3.96 -20.42
N ILE A 260 15.56 4.71 -20.16
CA ILE A 260 14.26 4.17 -19.73
C ILE A 260 13.28 4.32 -20.89
N TYR A 261 12.49 3.28 -21.17
CA TYR A 261 11.58 3.30 -22.30
C TYR A 261 10.30 2.52 -22.07
N ALA A 262 9.26 2.89 -22.80
CA ALA A 262 8.03 2.13 -22.95
C ALA A 262 7.67 2.03 -24.44
N ASP A 263 7.29 0.85 -24.87
CA ASP A 263 6.79 0.61 -26.23
C ASP A 263 5.30 1.00 -26.35
N ARG A 264 4.80 1.09 -27.61
CA ARG A 264 3.41 1.40 -27.89
C ARG A 264 2.43 0.47 -27.18
N ALA A 265 2.77 -0.81 -27.04
CA ALA A 265 1.89 -1.79 -26.40
C ALA A 265 1.73 -1.48 -24.89
N SER A 266 2.82 -1.18 -24.20
CA SER A 266 2.83 -0.76 -22.79
C SER A 266 2.05 0.53 -22.59
N VAL A 267 2.28 1.55 -23.46
CA VAL A 267 1.53 2.82 -23.40
C VAL A 267 0.05 2.59 -23.62
N THR A 268 -0.31 1.76 -24.59
CA THR A 268 -1.71 1.43 -24.89
C THR A 268 -2.38 0.68 -23.73
N ALA A 269 -1.67 -0.26 -23.12
CA ALA A 269 -2.18 -1.01 -21.97
C ALA A 269 -2.46 -0.11 -20.76
N GLN A 270 -1.61 0.89 -20.50
CA GLN A 270 -1.71 1.78 -19.35
C GLN A 270 -2.67 2.96 -19.58
N PHE A 271 -2.65 3.56 -20.78
CA PHE A 271 -3.32 4.82 -21.09
C PHE A 271 -4.41 4.71 -22.19
N GLY A 272 -4.64 3.52 -22.73
CA GLY A 272 -5.63 3.25 -23.78
C GLY A 272 -5.12 3.48 -25.20
N GLU A 273 -4.34 4.51 -25.47
CA GLU A 273 -3.80 4.83 -26.80
C GLU A 273 -2.51 5.67 -26.68
N MET A 274 -1.59 5.49 -27.60
CA MET A 274 -0.40 6.33 -27.71
C MET A 274 -0.67 7.52 -28.64
N ASN A 275 -0.90 8.70 -28.08
CA ASN A 275 -1.24 9.93 -28.79
C ASN A 275 -0.65 11.17 -28.09
N ASP A 276 -0.91 12.38 -28.63
CA ASP A 276 -0.38 13.64 -28.13
C ASP A 276 -0.78 13.97 -26.68
N PHE A 277 -1.84 13.36 -26.13
CA PHE A 277 -2.28 13.53 -24.74
C PHE A 277 -1.61 12.54 -23.81
N THR A 278 -1.45 11.28 -24.24
CA THR A 278 -0.92 10.19 -23.39
C THR A 278 0.60 10.14 -23.38
N ILE A 279 1.28 10.57 -24.45
CA ILE A 279 2.74 10.62 -24.52
C ILE A 279 3.35 11.48 -23.38
N PRO A 280 2.87 12.70 -23.09
CA PRO A 280 3.39 13.47 -21.95
C PRO A 280 3.17 12.79 -20.59
N LEU A 281 2.01 12.12 -20.40
CA LEU A 281 1.72 11.38 -19.18
C LEU A 281 2.65 10.18 -19.01
N ALA A 282 2.87 9.42 -20.07
CA ALA A 282 3.78 8.29 -20.06
C ALA A 282 5.24 8.72 -19.80
N LYS A 283 5.68 9.85 -20.39
CA LYS A 283 6.99 10.42 -20.08
C LYS A 283 7.13 10.77 -18.61
N GLN A 284 6.11 11.41 -18.02
CA GLN A 284 6.11 11.75 -16.59
C GLN A 284 6.23 10.50 -15.71
N VAL A 285 5.57 9.40 -16.10
CA VAL A 285 5.70 8.13 -15.35
C VAL A 285 7.12 7.60 -15.45
N LEU A 286 7.74 7.60 -16.64
CA LEU A 286 9.12 7.18 -16.81
C LEU A 286 10.11 8.04 -16.01
N GLU A 287 9.91 9.36 -16.01
CA GLU A 287 10.71 10.31 -15.20
C GLU A 287 10.57 10.01 -13.71
N ASN A 288 9.33 9.79 -13.23
CA ASN A 288 9.07 9.44 -11.84
C ASN A 288 9.70 8.10 -11.43
N GLU A 289 9.69 7.09 -12.30
CA GLU A 289 10.35 5.81 -12.03
C GLU A 289 11.87 5.96 -11.88
N VAL A 290 12.51 6.81 -12.69
CA VAL A 290 13.94 7.12 -12.52
C VAL A 290 14.18 7.92 -11.26
N ALA A 291 13.31 8.87 -10.91
CA ALA A 291 13.40 9.63 -9.67
C ALA A 291 13.28 8.73 -8.43
N THR A 292 12.31 7.81 -8.41
CA THR A 292 12.16 6.83 -7.34
C THR A 292 13.39 5.92 -7.22
N TRP A 293 13.95 5.49 -8.35
CA TRP A 293 15.18 4.70 -8.34
C TRP A 293 16.38 5.51 -7.84
N ASN A 294 16.44 6.81 -8.17
CA ASN A 294 17.43 7.72 -7.62
C ASN A 294 17.34 7.82 -6.10
N ASP A 295 16.14 7.99 -5.55
CA ASP A 295 15.92 8.07 -4.11
C ASP A 295 16.34 6.78 -3.41
N TYR A 296 16.05 5.63 -4.02
CA TYR A 296 16.55 4.33 -3.55
C TYR A 296 18.07 4.27 -3.51
N ILE A 297 18.75 4.68 -4.59
CA ILE A 297 20.23 4.71 -4.69
C ILE A 297 20.83 5.66 -3.65
N MET A 298 20.22 6.83 -3.44
CA MET A 298 20.64 7.81 -2.44
C MET A 298 20.37 7.35 -1.00
N GLY A 299 19.66 6.25 -0.83
CA GLY A 299 19.31 5.70 0.47
C GLY A 299 18.13 6.40 1.14
N GLU A 300 17.30 7.13 0.41
CA GLU A 300 16.05 7.71 0.93
C GLU A 300 14.95 6.64 1.03
N ASN A 301 15.22 5.66 1.89
CA ASN A 301 14.36 4.49 2.08
C ASN A 301 13.92 4.39 3.53
N TYR A 302 12.62 4.30 3.76
CA TYR A 302 12.00 4.37 5.07
C TYR A 302 10.95 3.28 5.24
N ALA A 303 10.78 2.84 6.48
CA ALA A 303 9.59 2.16 6.95
C ALA A 303 8.76 3.15 7.76
N TYR A 304 7.43 3.11 7.65
CA TYR A 304 6.56 3.99 8.42
C TYR A 304 5.38 3.24 9.02
N ASP A 305 4.88 3.78 10.14
CA ASP A 305 3.64 3.37 10.77
C ASP A 305 2.79 4.62 11.04
N LEU A 306 1.52 4.59 10.65
CA LEU A 306 0.51 5.58 10.99
C LEU A 306 -0.36 5.03 12.11
N VAL A 307 -0.21 5.58 13.30
CA VAL A 307 -0.79 5.06 14.55
C VAL A 307 -1.98 5.91 14.98
N ASN A 308 -3.09 5.29 15.33
CA ASN A 308 -4.18 5.97 16.02
C ASN A 308 -3.77 6.23 17.48
N GLU A 309 -3.63 7.48 17.87
CA GLU A 309 -3.19 7.89 19.21
C GLU A 309 -4.14 7.44 20.37
N GLN A 310 -5.42 7.23 20.07
CA GLN A 310 -6.38 6.82 21.09
C GLN A 310 -6.33 5.31 21.36
N THR A 311 -6.14 4.51 20.30
CA THR A 311 -6.17 3.04 20.40
C THR A 311 -4.78 2.42 20.42
N GLY A 312 -3.73 3.15 19.97
CA GLY A 312 -2.40 2.61 19.75
C GLY A 312 -2.30 1.69 18.54
N GLU A 313 -3.36 1.56 17.74
CA GLU A 313 -3.41 0.67 16.57
C GLU A 313 -2.71 1.31 15.37
N ILE A 314 -1.92 0.52 14.65
CA ILE A 314 -1.37 0.91 13.36
C ILE A 314 -2.49 0.78 12.32
N ILE A 315 -2.91 1.92 11.77
CA ILE A 315 -4.00 2.00 10.80
C ILE A 315 -3.51 1.97 9.36
N ASP A 316 -2.26 2.30 9.14
CA ASP A 316 -1.55 2.21 7.86
C ASP A 316 -0.06 2.09 8.15
N GLY A 317 0.69 1.49 7.24
CA GLY A 317 2.13 1.33 7.38
C GLY A 317 2.73 0.56 6.22
N GLY A 318 4.04 0.72 6.06
CA GLY A 318 4.74 0.07 4.95
C GLY A 318 6.12 0.65 4.72
N PHE A 319 6.54 0.56 3.46
CA PHE A 319 7.83 1.07 3.01
C PHE A 319 7.62 2.28 2.11
N TRP A 320 8.56 3.20 2.14
CA TRP A 320 8.56 4.42 1.35
C TRP A 320 9.94 4.70 0.79
N THR A 321 10.01 4.95 -0.51
CA THR A 321 11.23 5.44 -1.17
C THR A 321 10.95 6.88 -1.63
N GLY A 322 11.73 7.83 -1.13
CA GLY A 322 11.58 9.26 -1.38
C GLY A 322 11.69 10.09 -0.10
N ASP A 323 11.53 11.39 -0.20
CA ASP A 323 11.68 12.29 0.94
C ASP A 323 10.57 12.16 1.99
N ILE A 324 10.90 12.49 3.25
CA ILE A 324 9.97 12.40 4.39
C ILE A 324 8.80 13.37 4.25
N GLU A 325 8.95 14.54 3.64
CA GLU A 325 7.86 15.50 3.48
C GLU A 325 6.77 14.97 2.53
N SER A 326 7.16 14.28 1.46
CA SER A 326 6.24 13.57 0.57
C SER A 326 5.53 12.40 1.28
N LEU A 327 6.26 11.64 2.11
CA LEU A 327 5.67 10.59 2.96
C LEU A 327 4.63 11.17 3.93
N LYS A 328 4.93 12.30 4.60
CA LYS A 328 4.00 12.98 5.51
C LYS A 328 2.71 13.38 4.79
N ALA A 329 2.86 13.98 3.60
CA ALA A 329 1.71 14.38 2.80
C ALA A 329 0.85 13.17 2.41
N PHE A 330 1.47 12.06 2.02
CA PHE A 330 0.79 10.81 1.71
C PHE A 330 0.05 10.24 2.93
N ALA A 331 0.75 9.98 4.02
CA ALA A 331 0.21 9.32 5.21
C ALA A 331 -0.94 10.11 5.86
N PHE A 332 -0.77 11.42 6.07
CA PHE A 332 -1.81 12.24 6.69
C PHE A 332 -3.00 12.56 5.78
N ASN A 333 -2.83 12.54 4.45
CA ASN A 333 -3.97 12.64 3.53
C ASN A 333 -4.79 11.34 3.45
N ALA A 334 -4.17 10.20 3.67
CA ALA A 334 -4.87 8.90 3.75
C ALA A 334 -5.67 8.75 5.07
N ALA A 335 -5.20 9.33 6.17
CA ALA A 335 -5.80 9.20 7.51
C ALA A 335 -7.30 9.53 7.60
N PRO A 336 -7.84 10.64 7.00
CA PRO A 336 -9.27 10.92 7.01
C PRO A 336 -10.10 9.89 6.24
N GLN A 337 -9.59 9.38 5.11
CA GLN A 337 -10.26 8.39 4.29
C GLN A 337 -10.36 7.03 5.00
N LEU A 338 -9.34 6.69 5.78
CA LEU A 338 -9.34 5.50 6.64
C LEU A 338 -10.34 5.64 7.80
N LYS A 339 -10.56 6.87 8.32
CA LYS A 339 -11.66 7.17 9.26
C LYS A 339 -13.05 6.99 8.64
N GLU A 340 -13.27 7.48 7.43
CA GLU A 340 -14.55 7.39 6.74
C GLU A 340 -14.89 5.95 6.36
N HIS A 341 -13.92 5.14 5.93
CA HIS A 341 -14.13 3.71 5.66
C HIS A 341 -14.45 2.90 6.91
N SER A 342 -14.04 3.34 8.09
CA SER A 342 -14.45 2.76 9.37
C SER A 342 -15.83 3.24 9.82
N ILE A 343 -16.33 4.37 9.28
CA ILE A 343 -17.62 4.98 9.64
C ILE A 343 -18.69 4.70 8.56
N GLU A 344 -18.32 4.64 7.25
CA GLU A 344 -19.28 4.47 6.15
C GLU A 344 -19.80 3.04 5.94
N LYS A 345 -19.20 2.02 6.55
CA LYS A 345 -19.83 0.69 6.62
C LYS A 345 -20.99 0.62 7.64
N GLY A 346 -21.27 1.71 8.34
CA GLY A 346 -22.37 1.86 9.29
C GLY A 346 -23.50 2.80 8.88
N GLY A 347 -23.52 3.31 7.65
CA GLY A 347 -24.52 4.29 7.27
C GLY A 347 -24.75 4.40 5.78
N ASP A 348 -25.47 3.48 5.19
CA ASP A 348 -26.49 3.80 4.19
C ASP A 348 -27.34 2.56 3.82
N THR A 349 -28.48 2.43 4.42
CA THR A 349 -29.63 1.78 3.80
C THR A 349 -30.89 2.58 4.14
N ARG A 350 -31.31 3.38 3.17
CA ARG A 350 -32.71 3.76 3.08
C ARG A 350 -33.49 2.68 2.38
#